data_bcc7aaf149a2fc84c4b41fab7f8c7294
#
_entry.id   bcc7aaf149a2fc84c4b41fab7f8c7294
#
_cell.length_a   1.000
_cell.length_b   1.000
_cell.length_c   1.000
_cell.angle_alpha   90.00
_cell.angle_beta   90.00
_cell.angle_gamma   90.00
#
_symmetry.space_group_name_H-M   'P 1'
#
loop_
_entity.id
_entity.type
_entity.pdbx_description
1 polymer ?
#
loop_
_entity_poly.entity_id
_entity_poly.type
_entity_poly.pdbx_seq_one_letter_code
_entity_poly.pdbx_strand_id
1 'polypeptide(L)'
;MKLLFASDLHGSAYYAEKLEELIRNEAPDKTVLLGDLLYHGPRNDLPREYDSKKVTAILNGLKTQVLAVRGNCDAEVDQMVLEFPIMADYMALFLEGRMVFVTHG
;
A
#
# COMPACT_ATOMS: atom_id res chain seq x y z
N MET A 1 -19.55 -2.93 -5.18
CA MET A 1 -18.36 -2.95 -4.31
C MET A 1 -17.44 -1.79 -4.67
N LYS A 2 -16.95 -1.10 -3.66
CA LYS A 2 -16.07 0.06 -3.84
C LYS A 2 -14.65 -0.32 -3.45
N LEU A 3 -13.69 -0.16 -4.38
CA LEU A 3 -12.29 -0.40 -4.15
C LEU A 3 -11.51 0.91 -4.28
N LEU A 4 -10.51 1.08 -3.43
CA LEU A 4 -9.57 2.21 -3.51
C LEU A 4 -8.19 1.66 -3.82
N PHE A 5 -7.52 2.21 -4.82
CA PHE A 5 -6.19 1.81 -5.21
C PHE A 5 -5.19 2.92 -4.89
N ALA A 6 -4.06 2.54 -4.32
CA ALA A 6 -2.97 3.47 -4.03
C ALA A 6 -1.63 2.79 -4.27
N SER A 7 -0.60 3.58 -4.53
CA SER A 7 0.73 3.05 -4.83
C SER A 7 1.80 4.08 -4.51
N ASP A 8 3.03 3.58 -4.33
CA ASP A 8 4.22 4.42 -4.32
C ASP A 8 4.24 5.47 -3.21
N LEU A 9 3.91 5.05 -1.99
CA LEU A 9 4.02 5.90 -0.80
C LEU A 9 5.48 6.25 -0.49
N HIS A 10 6.39 5.32 -0.78
CA HIS A 10 7.84 5.49 -0.58
C HIS A 10 8.22 6.04 0.80
N GLY A 11 7.48 5.62 1.84
CA GLY A 11 7.76 6.02 3.21
C GLY A 11 7.31 7.43 3.59
N SER A 12 6.49 8.08 2.76
CA SER A 12 5.98 9.41 3.06
C SER A 12 4.83 9.34 4.06
N ALA A 13 5.07 9.81 5.28
CA ALA A 13 4.01 9.90 6.29
C ALA A 13 2.92 10.89 5.87
N TYR A 14 3.31 11.95 5.16
CA TYR A 14 2.34 12.91 4.65
C TYR A 14 1.29 12.25 3.75
N TYR A 15 1.76 11.47 2.77
CA TYR A 15 0.84 10.80 1.85
C TYR A 15 0.14 9.61 2.48
N ALA A 16 0.77 8.93 3.45
CA ALA A 16 0.11 7.86 4.18
C ALA A 16 -1.06 8.39 5.03
N GLU A 17 -0.89 9.55 5.65
CA GLU A 17 -1.98 10.22 6.38
C GLU A 17 -3.09 10.66 5.44
N LYS A 18 -2.75 11.15 4.24
CA LYS A 18 -3.74 11.50 3.22
C LYS A 18 -4.53 10.28 2.76
N LEU A 19 -3.85 9.14 2.60
CA LEU A 19 -4.50 7.88 2.26
C LEU A 19 -5.47 7.46 3.35
N GLU A 20 -5.03 7.52 4.61
CA GLU A 20 -5.87 7.16 5.76
C GLU A 20 -7.12 8.05 5.82
N GLU A 21 -6.96 9.34 5.60
CA GLU A 21 -8.07 10.29 5.56
C GLU A 21 -9.02 9.97 4.42
N LEU A 22 -8.49 9.65 3.23
CA LEU A 22 -9.29 9.30 2.07
C LEU A 22 -10.10 8.01 2.32
N ILE A 23 -9.48 7.01 2.94
CA ILE A 23 -10.16 5.77 3.30
C ILE A 23 -11.32 6.07 4.25
N ARG A 24 -11.09 6.93 5.24
CA ARG A 24 -12.13 7.31 6.19
C ARG A 24 -13.30 8.01 5.50
N ASN A 25 -13.00 8.92 4.57
CA ASN A 25 -14.03 9.71 3.88
C ASN A 25 -14.78 8.92 2.82
N GLU A 26 -14.07 8.06 2.08
CA GLU A 26 -14.66 7.30 0.97
C GLU A 26 -15.24 5.95 1.40
N ALA A 27 -14.83 5.46 2.57
CA ALA A 27 -15.28 4.19 3.13
C ALA A 27 -15.28 3.04 2.10
N PRO A 28 -14.16 2.75 1.43
CA PRO A 28 -14.11 1.64 0.48
C PRO A 28 -14.28 0.30 1.19
N ASP A 29 -14.76 -0.69 0.46
CA ASP A 29 -14.86 -2.06 0.99
C ASP A 29 -13.46 -2.64 1.20
N LYS A 30 -12.53 -2.39 0.27
CA LYS A 30 -11.13 -2.77 0.37
C LYS A 30 -10.24 -1.70 -0.23
N THR A 31 -9.02 -1.61 0.28
CA THR A 31 -7.97 -0.77 -0.28
C THR A 31 -6.88 -1.69 -0.83
N VAL A 32 -6.48 -1.46 -2.08
CA VAL A 32 -5.46 -2.25 -2.76
C VAL A 32 -4.21 -1.39 -2.91
N LEU A 33 -3.11 -1.85 -2.32
CA LEU A 33 -1.82 -1.17 -2.38
C LEU A 33 -0.95 -1.84 -3.45
N LEU A 34 -0.43 -1.06 -4.38
CA LEU A 34 0.32 -1.57 -5.52
C LEU A 34 1.82 -1.58 -5.29
N GLY A 35 2.26 -1.46 -4.03
CA GLY A 35 3.67 -1.60 -3.68
C GLY A 35 4.43 -0.30 -3.53
N ASP A 36 5.74 -0.43 -3.28
CA ASP A 36 6.65 0.66 -2.98
C ASP A 36 6.18 1.48 -1.77
N LEU A 37 6.01 0.77 -0.64
CA LEU A 37 5.34 1.33 0.53
C LEU A 37 6.26 2.09 1.46
N LEU A 38 7.41 1.52 1.83
CA LEU A 38 8.25 2.06 2.91
C LEU A 38 9.55 2.71 2.45
N TYR A 39 10.21 2.14 1.44
CA TYR A 39 11.51 2.61 1.00
C TYR A 39 11.38 3.67 -0.10
N HIS A 40 12.14 4.77 0.04
CA HIS A 40 12.06 5.87 -0.93
C HIS A 40 12.65 5.51 -2.31
N GLY A 41 13.51 4.49 -2.38
CA GLY A 41 14.17 4.09 -3.61
C GLY A 41 15.53 4.77 -3.79
N PRO A 42 16.50 4.07 -4.42
CA PRO A 42 17.88 4.57 -4.50
C PRO A 42 18.07 5.75 -5.46
N ARG A 43 17.10 5.97 -6.34
CA ARG A 43 17.19 7.03 -7.36
C ARG A 43 16.29 8.23 -7.07
N ASN A 44 15.53 8.17 -5.99
CA ASN A 44 14.57 9.21 -5.67
C ASN A 44 15.06 10.06 -4.52
N ASP A 45 14.71 11.34 -4.53
CA ASP A 45 14.87 12.18 -3.37
C ASP A 45 13.93 11.69 -2.27
N LEU A 46 14.22 12.05 -1.02
CA LEU A 46 13.32 11.73 0.08
C LEU A 46 11.98 12.43 -0.15
N PRO A 47 10.88 11.67 -0.08
CA PRO A 47 9.55 12.28 -0.23
C PRO A 47 9.19 13.13 0.98
N ARG A 48 8.11 13.89 0.82
CA ARG A 48 7.60 14.76 1.87
C ARG A 48 7.30 13.97 3.13
N GLU A 49 7.83 14.43 4.27
CA GLU A 49 7.67 13.78 5.56
C GLU A 49 8.04 12.29 5.51
N TYR A 50 9.23 11.99 5.01
CA TYR A 50 9.71 10.61 4.99
C TYR A 50 9.87 10.11 6.42
N ASP A 51 9.07 9.12 6.80
CA ASP A 51 9.10 8.47 8.11
C ASP A 51 8.52 7.08 7.97
N SER A 52 9.37 6.12 7.65
CA SER A 52 8.93 4.75 7.39
C SER A 52 8.28 4.09 8.60
N LYS A 53 8.69 4.44 9.82
CA LYS A 53 8.08 3.89 11.04
C LYS A 53 6.65 4.37 11.21
N LYS A 54 6.39 5.64 10.92
CA LYS A 54 5.05 6.19 11.00
C LYS A 54 4.15 5.60 9.92
N VAL A 55 4.68 5.43 8.70
CA VAL A 55 3.94 4.78 7.62
C VAL A 55 3.58 3.35 8.00
N THR A 56 4.54 2.60 8.58
CA THR A 56 4.31 1.24 9.06
C THR A 56 3.15 1.20 10.07
N ALA A 57 3.15 2.11 11.03
CA ALA A 57 2.08 2.17 12.04
C ALA A 57 0.71 2.47 11.40
N ILE A 58 0.66 3.42 10.46
CA ILE A 58 -0.57 3.78 9.76
C ILE A 58 -1.09 2.57 8.97
N LEU A 59 -0.24 1.93 8.17
CA LEU A 59 -0.65 0.80 7.33
C LEU A 59 -1.07 -0.40 8.17
N ASN A 60 -0.37 -0.70 9.28
CA ASN A 60 -0.76 -1.79 10.16
C ASN A 60 -2.12 -1.53 10.83
N GLY A 61 -2.44 -0.27 11.07
CA GLY A 61 -3.77 0.10 11.55
C GLY A 61 -4.87 -0.18 10.54
N LEU A 62 -4.53 -0.34 9.27
CA LEU A 62 -5.48 -0.62 8.19
C LEU A 62 -5.45 -2.08 7.74
N LYS A 63 -4.73 -2.95 8.43
CA LYS A 63 -4.41 -4.32 7.98
C LYS A 63 -5.61 -5.19 7.63
N THR A 64 -6.76 -4.94 8.25
CA THR A 64 -7.95 -5.77 8.01
C THR A 64 -8.67 -5.44 6.72
N GLN A 65 -8.32 -4.31 6.09
CA GLN A 65 -8.98 -3.90 4.85
C GLN A 65 -8.05 -3.74 3.67
N VAL A 66 -6.74 -3.94 3.85
CA VAL A 66 -5.79 -3.76 2.75
C VAL A 66 -5.39 -5.08 2.12
N LEU A 67 -5.20 -5.03 0.80
CA LEU A 67 -4.57 -6.07 0.00
C LEU A 67 -3.39 -5.41 -0.69
N ALA A 68 -2.27 -6.12 -0.83
CA ALA A 68 -1.08 -5.51 -1.40
C ALA A 68 -0.35 -6.45 -2.35
N VAL A 69 0.26 -5.88 -3.38
CA VAL A 69 1.23 -6.56 -4.23
C VAL A 69 2.59 -5.90 -4.06
N ARG A 70 3.66 -6.63 -4.40
CA ARG A 70 5.02 -6.16 -4.28
C ARG A 70 5.38 -5.18 -5.40
N GLY A 71 5.94 -4.03 -5.02
CA GLY A 71 6.59 -3.13 -5.95
C GLY A 71 8.08 -3.43 -6.07
N ASN A 72 8.78 -2.65 -6.86
CA ASN A 72 10.22 -2.86 -7.07
C ASN A 72 11.07 -2.47 -5.86
N CYS A 73 10.55 -1.64 -4.95
CA CYS A 73 11.28 -1.21 -3.75
C CYS A 73 10.93 -2.01 -2.49
N ASP A 74 9.92 -2.88 -2.53
CA ASP A 74 9.53 -3.66 -1.36
C ASP A 74 10.46 -4.84 -1.16
N ALA A 75 10.92 -5.05 0.07
CA ALA A 75 11.86 -6.10 0.42
C ALA A 75 11.33 -6.96 1.55
N GLU A 76 11.99 -8.10 1.78
CA GLU A 76 11.62 -9.02 2.86
C GLU A 76 11.64 -8.35 4.23
N VAL A 77 12.54 -7.40 4.44
CA VAL A 77 12.60 -6.66 5.71
C VAL A 77 11.32 -5.83 5.94
N ASP A 78 10.72 -5.34 4.87
CA ASP A 78 9.46 -4.60 4.99
C ASP A 78 8.31 -5.53 5.39
N GLN A 79 8.31 -6.76 4.88
CA GLN A 79 7.31 -7.75 5.29
C GLN A 79 7.44 -8.11 6.78
N MET A 80 8.63 -8.00 7.35
CA MET A 80 8.83 -8.30 8.77
C MET A 80 8.15 -7.30 9.68
N VAL A 81 7.93 -6.07 9.23
CA VAL A 81 7.30 -5.02 10.03
C VAL A 81 5.84 -4.77 9.65
N LEU A 82 5.44 -5.09 8.43
CA LEU A 82 4.04 -4.95 8.00
C LEU A 82 3.24 -6.21 8.35
N GLU A 83 2.06 -6.01 8.92
CA GLU A 83 1.22 -7.07 9.47
C GLU A 83 0.18 -7.61 8.47
N PHE A 84 0.42 -7.40 7.20
CA PHE A 84 -0.38 -7.95 6.11
C PHE A 84 0.57 -8.35 4.96
N PRO A 85 0.17 -9.32 4.10
CA PRO A 85 1.07 -9.80 3.03
C PRO A 85 1.36 -8.72 1.99
N ILE A 86 2.64 -8.57 1.64
CA ILE A 86 3.09 -7.59 0.64
C ILE A 86 3.96 -8.19 -0.46
N MET A 87 4.22 -9.50 -0.42
CA MET A 87 5.26 -10.10 -1.28
C MET A 87 4.72 -10.76 -2.55
N ALA A 88 3.42 -10.70 -2.80
CA ALA A 88 2.84 -11.26 -4.03
C ALA A 88 3.18 -10.35 -5.21
N ASP A 89 3.70 -10.93 -6.30
CA ASP A 89 4.04 -10.16 -7.49
C ASP A 89 2.80 -9.66 -8.23
N TYR A 90 1.71 -10.37 -8.09
CA TYR A 90 0.41 -10.00 -8.67
C TYR A 90 -0.72 -10.67 -7.88
N MET A 91 -1.93 -10.21 -8.12
CA MET A 91 -3.13 -10.91 -7.63
C MET A 91 -4.26 -10.76 -8.64
N ALA A 92 -5.18 -11.70 -8.60
CA ALA A 92 -6.41 -11.64 -9.39
C ALA A 92 -7.59 -11.51 -8.42
N LEU A 93 -8.41 -10.50 -8.62
CA LEU A 93 -9.62 -10.27 -7.83
C LEU A 93 -10.84 -10.55 -8.70
N PHE A 94 -11.78 -11.32 -8.17
CA PHE A 94 -13.03 -11.59 -8.87
C PHE A 94 -14.14 -10.80 -8.21
N LEU A 95 -14.65 -9.80 -8.92
CA LEU A 95 -15.63 -8.86 -8.40
C LEU A 95 -16.79 -8.74 -9.36
N GLU A 96 -17.98 -9.05 -8.89
CA GLU A 96 -19.22 -8.86 -9.66
C GLU A 96 -19.14 -9.51 -11.05
N GLY A 97 -18.58 -10.71 -11.14
CA GLY A 97 -18.44 -11.45 -12.39
C GLY A 97 -17.29 -11.01 -13.28
N ARG A 98 -16.42 -10.11 -12.79
CA ARG A 98 -15.26 -9.62 -13.52
C ARG A 98 -13.97 -9.98 -12.80
N MET A 99 -12.92 -10.22 -13.58
CA MET A 99 -11.58 -10.42 -13.04
C MET A 99 -10.80 -9.11 -13.13
N VAL A 100 -10.21 -8.69 -12.01
CA VAL A 100 -9.32 -7.53 -11.95
C VAL A 100 -7.92 -8.06 -11.66
N PHE A 101 -7.00 -7.84 -12.59
CA PHE A 101 -5.61 -8.25 -12.42
C PHE A 101 -4.82 -7.08 -11.83
N VAL A 102 -4.14 -7.33 -10.70
CA VAL A 102 -3.44 -6.29 -9.94
C VAL A 102 -1.95 -6.58 -9.96
N THR A 103 -1.17 -5.59 -10.38
CA THR A 103 0.29 -5.68 -10.40
C THR A 103 0.88 -4.27 -10.28
N HIS A 104 2.11 -4.20 -9.79
CA HIS A 104 2.83 -2.92 -9.72
C HIS A 104 3.25 -2.44 -11.11
N GLY A 105 3.55 -3.38 -12.00
CA GLY A 105 3.94 -3.05 -13.38
C GLY A 105 5.32 -3.50 -13.78
#